data_fe200aa920b7c445655931c5e23493c9
#
_entry.id   fe200aa920b7c445655931c5e23493c9
#
_cell.length_a   1.000
_cell.length_b   1.000
_cell.length_c   1.000
_cell.angle_alpha   90.00
_cell.angle_beta   90.00
_cell.angle_gamma   90.00
#
_symmetry.space_group_name_H-M   'P 1'
#
loop_
_entity.id
_entity.type
_entity.pdbx_description
1 polymer ?
#
loop_
_entity_poly.entity_id
_entity_poly.type
_entity_poly.pdbx_seq_one_letter_code
_entity_poly.pdbx_strand_id
1 'polypeptide(L)'
;MNAALAPALQQLRAGLEAQYGDRLDRVLLYGSRARGDAGPESDVDVLVGLEGEVDALVEIHRNSYLVAGLSLEHDVVISCVYMSAEELEEGDDPFLRNVRRESFSA
;
A
#
# COMPACT_ATOMS: atom_id res chain seq x y z
N MET A 1 11.98 -9.38 1.51
CA MET A 1 11.38 -8.72 0.33
C MET A 1 12.27 -8.91 -0.88
N ASN A 2 11.68 -9.15 -2.04
CA ASN A 2 12.43 -9.31 -3.28
C ASN A 2 13.12 -7.99 -3.66
N ALA A 3 14.41 -8.05 -3.99
CA ALA A 3 15.18 -6.86 -4.39
C ALA A 3 14.60 -6.16 -5.63
N ALA A 4 13.95 -6.89 -6.54
CA ALA A 4 13.31 -6.30 -7.72
C ALA A 4 12.06 -5.48 -7.37
N LEU A 5 11.48 -5.71 -6.20
CA LEU A 5 10.29 -5.00 -5.74
C LEU A 5 10.62 -3.67 -5.06
N ALA A 6 11.81 -3.55 -4.47
CA ALA A 6 12.19 -2.38 -3.70
C ALA A 6 12.11 -1.07 -4.49
N PRO A 7 12.58 -0.98 -5.75
CA PRO A 7 12.45 0.26 -6.51
C PRO A 7 11.00 0.69 -6.75
N ALA A 8 10.11 -0.27 -7.02
CA ALA A 8 8.69 0.02 -7.21
C ALA A 8 8.07 0.60 -5.94
N LEU A 9 8.36 0.00 -4.78
CA LEU A 9 7.84 0.47 -3.49
C LEU A 9 8.41 1.84 -3.11
N GLN A 10 9.68 2.10 -3.39
CA GLN A 10 10.29 3.40 -3.14
C GLN A 10 9.62 4.49 -3.96
N GLN A 11 9.37 4.22 -5.24
CA GLN A 11 8.72 5.18 -6.13
C GLN A 11 7.26 5.39 -5.74
N LEU A 12 6.56 4.34 -5.32
CA LEU A 12 5.20 4.45 -4.84
C LEU A 12 5.14 5.33 -3.59
N ARG A 13 6.01 5.07 -2.62
CA ARG A 13 6.06 5.88 -1.40
C ARG A 13 6.36 7.34 -1.72
N ALA A 14 7.32 7.61 -2.58
CA ALA A 14 7.66 8.98 -2.96
C ALA A 14 6.47 9.70 -3.61
N GLY A 15 5.75 9.00 -4.49
CA GLY A 15 4.55 9.56 -5.13
C GLY A 15 3.43 9.83 -4.13
N LEU A 16 3.23 8.93 -3.17
CA LEU A 16 2.23 9.12 -2.11
C LEU A 16 2.62 10.27 -1.17
N GLU A 17 3.89 10.38 -0.84
CA GLU A 17 4.38 11.51 -0.03
C GLU A 17 4.14 12.85 -0.73
N ALA A 18 4.39 12.90 -2.04
CA ALA A 18 4.13 14.10 -2.82
C ALA A 18 2.64 14.43 -2.88
N GLN A 19 1.78 13.41 -2.96
CA GLN A 19 0.33 13.58 -3.06
C GLN A 19 -0.29 14.04 -1.74
N TYR A 20 0.14 13.46 -0.62
CA TYR A 20 -0.56 13.61 0.66
C TYR A 20 0.20 14.45 1.69
N GLY A 21 1.51 14.59 1.56
CA GLY A 21 2.29 15.33 2.54
C GLY A 21 2.07 14.80 3.95
N ASP A 22 1.72 15.69 4.87
CA ASP A 22 1.55 15.34 6.28
C ASP A 22 0.36 14.42 6.56
N ARG A 23 -0.56 14.28 5.61
CA ARG A 23 -1.67 13.33 5.76
C ARG A 23 -1.21 11.87 5.64
N LEU A 24 -0.08 11.61 5.03
CA LEU A 24 0.40 10.24 4.88
C LEU A 24 0.91 9.72 6.22
N ASP A 25 0.15 8.79 6.82
CA ASP A 25 0.53 8.21 8.11
C ASP A 25 1.49 7.04 7.92
N ARG A 26 1.12 6.08 7.08
CA ARG A 26 1.97 4.93 6.81
C ARG A 26 1.63 4.26 5.48
N VAL A 27 2.61 3.55 4.95
CA VAL A 27 2.47 2.71 3.76
C VAL A 27 2.97 1.32 4.15
N LEU A 28 2.11 0.32 4.05
CA LEU A 28 2.42 -1.04 4.51
C LEU A 28 2.32 -2.02 3.35
N LEU A 29 3.32 -2.90 3.23
CA LEU A 29 3.25 -4.07 2.36
C LEU A 29 2.64 -5.20 3.18
N TYR A 30 1.60 -5.85 2.65
CA TYR A 30 0.95 -6.97 3.32
C TYR A 30 0.65 -8.08 2.33
N GLY A 31 -0.02 -9.14 2.78
CA GLY A 31 -0.37 -10.25 1.92
C GLY A 31 0.82 -11.19 1.66
N SER A 32 0.76 -11.94 0.55
CA SER A 32 1.74 -13.00 0.27
C SER A 32 3.17 -12.47 0.11
N ARG A 33 3.33 -11.28 -0.46
CA ARG A 33 4.66 -10.68 -0.60
C ARG A 33 5.30 -10.36 0.74
N ALA A 34 4.49 -9.92 1.72
CA ALA A 34 4.98 -9.64 3.07
C ALA A 34 5.33 -10.93 3.81
N ARG A 35 4.56 -11.99 3.61
CA ARG A 35 4.79 -13.27 4.26
C ARG A 35 5.95 -14.07 3.65
N GLY A 36 6.40 -13.69 2.45
CA GLY A 36 7.48 -14.40 1.76
C GLY A 36 7.03 -15.66 1.01
N ASP A 37 5.71 -15.87 0.88
CA ASP A 37 5.17 -17.03 0.16
C ASP A 37 4.61 -16.67 -1.22
N ALA A 38 4.98 -15.49 -1.73
CA ALA A 38 4.51 -15.01 -3.01
C ALA A 38 5.18 -15.74 -4.16
N GLY A 39 4.38 -16.11 -5.18
CA GLY A 39 4.91 -16.52 -6.47
C GLY A 39 5.26 -15.29 -7.33
N PRO A 40 5.88 -15.51 -8.49
CA PRO A 40 6.30 -14.40 -9.36
C PRO A 40 5.13 -13.57 -9.92
N GLU A 41 3.93 -14.14 -9.93
CA GLU A 41 2.74 -13.44 -10.44
C GLU A 41 1.82 -12.93 -9.34
N SER A 42 2.25 -13.01 -8.08
CA SER A 42 1.45 -12.52 -6.96
C SER A 42 1.34 -11.00 -7.01
N ASP A 43 0.15 -10.47 -6.69
CA ASP A 43 -0.07 -9.04 -6.56
C ASP A 43 0.77 -8.46 -5.43
N VAL A 44 1.09 -7.19 -5.57
CA VAL A 44 1.76 -6.42 -4.52
C VAL A 44 0.68 -5.67 -3.76
N ASP A 45 0.35 -6.16 -2.57
CA ASP A 45 -0.73 -5.59 -1.75
C ASP A 45 -0.16 -4.52 -0.82
N VAL A 46 -0.65 -3.29 -1.00
CA VAL A 46 -0.18 -2.13 -0.25
C VAL A 46 -1.37 -1.49 0.46
N LEU A 47 -1.19 -1.20 1.74
CA LEU A 47 -2.18 -0.45 2.51
C LEU A 47 -1.64 0.94 2.80
N VAL A 48 -2.44 1.95 2.48
CA VAL A 48 -2.08 3.36 2.67
C VAL A 48 -2.95 3.92 3.78
N GLY A 49 -2.32 4.29 4.89
CA GLY A 49 -2.99 4.93 6.02
C GLY A 49 -2.87 6.45 5.94
N LEU A 50 -3.99 7.13 6.02
CA LEU A 50 -4.05 8.59 5.88
C LEU A 50 -4.69 9.22 7.11
N GLU A 51 -4.15 10.35 7.53
CA GLU A 51 -4.77 11.15 8.59
C GLU A 51 -6.07 11.77 8.10
N GLY A 52 -7.08 11.81 8.98
CA GLY A 52 -8.38 12.39 8.67
C GLY A 52 -9.33 11.40 8.01
N GLU A 53 -10.41 11.92 7.47
CA GLU A 53 -11.42 11.10 6.79
C GLU A 53 -10.91 10.63 5.43
N VAL A 54 -11.24 9.39 5.08
CA VAL A 54 -10.80 8.78 3.83
C VAL A 54 -12.01 8.21 3.10
N ASP A 55 -12.19 8.66 1.85
CA ASP A 55 -13.11 8.03 0.91
C ASP A 55 -12.27 7.17 -0.04
N ALA A 56 -12.35 5.87 0.13
CA ALA A 56 -11.50 4.94 -0.60
C ALA A 56 -11.61 5.08 -2.12
N LEU A 57 -12.82 5.29 -2.66
CA LEU A 57 -13.01 5.43 -4.10
C LEU A 57 -12.35 6.69 -4.64
N VAL A 58 -12.43 7.79 -3.90
CA VAL A 58 -11.78 9.04 -4.28
C VAL A 58 -10.26 8.84 -4.33
N GLU A 59 -9.70 8.18 -3.33
CA GLU A 59 -8.25 7.98 -3.28
C GLU A 59 -7.76 7.00 -4.34
N ILE A 60 -8.53 5.97 -4.67
CA ILE A 60 -8.21 5.06 -5.78
C ILE A 60 -8.10 5.87 -7.09
N HIS A 61 -9.06 6.72 -7.37
CA HIS A 61 -9.04 7.58 -8.55
C HIS A 61 -7.86 8.55 -8.54
N ARG A 62 -7.62 9.18 -7.39
CA ARG A 62 -6.56 10.17 -7.25
C ARG A 62 -5.19 9.61 -7.59
N ASN A 63 -4.95 8.35 -7.24
CA ASN A 63 -3.64 7.71 -7.41
C ASN A 63 -3.59 6.76 -8.61
N SER A 64 -4.61 6.73 -9.46
CA SER A 64 -4.70 5.75 -10.54
C SER A 64 -3.54 5.82 -11.53
N TYR A 65 -3.11 7.01 -11.91
CA TYR A 65 -1.96 7.16 -12.81
C TYR A 65 -0.65 6.70 -12.18
N LEU A 66 -0.44 7.05 -10.92
CA LEU A 66 0.75 6.64 -10.20
C LEU A 66 0.83 5.11 -10.11
N VAL A 67 -0.25 4.49 -9.64
CA VAL A 67 -0.29 3.03 -9.42
C VAL A 67 -0.19 2.27 -10.74
N ALA A 68 -0.95 2.67 -11.74
CA ALA A 68 -0.90 2.01 -13.05
C ALA A 68 0.46 2.19 -13.72
N GLY A 69 1.03 3.38 -13.65
CA GLY A 69 2.34 3.66 -14.23
C GLY A 69 3.44 2.81 -13.62
N LEU A 70 3.46 2.70 -12.30
CA LEU A 70 4.45 1.87 -11.61
C LEU A 70 4.25 0.38 -11.87
N SER A 71 3.00 -0.06 -11.96
CA SER A 71 2.69 -1.45 -12.27
C SER A 71 3.23 -1.84 -13.65
N LEU A 72 3.05 -0.96 -14.64
CA LEU A 72 3.57 -1.19 -15.98
C LEU A 72 5.09 -1.11 -16.03
N GLU A 73 5.68 -0.12 -15.38
CA GLU A 73 7.13 0.09 -15.40
C GLU A 73 7.88 -1.08 -14.78
N HIS A 74 7.35 -1.66 -13.72
CA HIS A 74 8.01 -2.72 -12.97
C HIS A 74 7.46 -4.12 -13.24
N ASP A 75 6.54 -4.24 -14.18
CA ASP A 75 5.93 -5.52 -14.58
C ASP A 75 5.34 -6.27 -13.38
N VAL A 76 4.59 -5.58 -12.55
CA VAL A 76 3.89 -6.13 -11.39
C VAL A 76 2.48 -5.55 -11.33
N VAL A 77 1.61 -6.18 -10.52
CA VAL A 77 0.28 -5.61 -10.25
C VAL A 77 0.30 -5.08 -8.82
N ILE A 78 0.23 -3.76 -8.70
CA ILE A 78 0.16 -3.10 -7.39
C ILE A 78 -1.31 -2.84 -7.08
N SER A 79 -1.75 -3.32 -5.92
CA SER A 79 -3.12 -3.16 -5.43
C SER A 79 -3.07 -2.36 -4.14
N CYS A 80 -3.62 -1.14 -4.15
CA CYS A 80 -3.61 -0.25 -3.00
C CYS A 80 -4.97 -0.18 -2.34
N VAL A 81 -4.98 -0.31 -1.02
CA VAL A 81 -6.15 -0.10 -0.17
C VAL A 81 -5.91 1.16 0.66
N TYR A 82 -6.90 2.03 0.73
CA TYR A 82 -6.79 3.30 1.44
C TYR A 82 -7.73 3.31 2.64
N MET A 83 -7.23 3.71 3.80
CA MET A 83 -8.06 3.86 4.99
C MET A 83 -7.48 4.93 5.92
N SER A 84 -8.28 5.37 6.88
CA SER A 84 -7.80 6.35 7.85
C SER A 84 -6.79 5.70 8.81
N ALA A 85 -5.86 6.53 9.31
CA ALA A 85 -4.92 6.08 10.33
C ALA A 85 -5.64 5.59 11.58
N GLU A 86 -6.73 6.25 11.96
CA GLU A 86 -7.53 5.84 13.12
C GLU A 86 -8.12 4.45 12.92
N GLU A 87 -8.71 4.18 11.76
CA GLU A 87 -9.28 2.87 11.45
C GLU A 87 -8.20 1.78 11.46
N LEU A 88 -7.04 2.09 10.89
CA LEU A 88 -5.92 1.15 10.87
C LEU A 88 -5.43 0.81 12.28
N GLU A 89 -5.37 1.80 13.18
CA GLU A 89 -4.93 1.60 14.55
C GLU A 89 -5.98 0.89 15.42
N GLU A 90 -7.25 1.25 15.28
CA GLU A 90 -8.31 0.88 16.21
C GLU A 90 -9.28 -0.17 15.66
N GLY A 91 -9.29 -0.38 14.34
CA GLY A 91 -10.16 -1.38 13.74
C GLY A 91 -9.87 -2.78 14.25
N ASP A 92 -10.92 -3.56 14.51
CA ASP A 92 -10.79 -4.86 15.16
C ASP A 92 -11.33 -6.01 14.30
N ASP A 93 -11.36 -5.86 12.99
CA ASP A 93 -11.71 -6.98 12.12
C ASP A 93 -10.48 -7.87 11.84
N PRO A 94 -10.70 -9.12 11.38
CA PRO A 94 -9.60 -10.05 11.12
C PRO A 94 -8.59 -9.55 10.10
N PHE A 95 -9.05 -8.82 9.07
CA PHE A 95 -8.17 -8.26 8.06
C PHE A 95 -7.16 -7.29 8.67
N LEU A 96 -7.64 -6.34 9.47
CA LEU A 96 -6.76 -5.34 10.08
C LEU A 96 -5.82 -5.95 11.12
N ARG A 97 -6.29 -6.93 11.88
CA ARG A 97 -5.42 -7.65 12.81
C ARG A 97 -4.28 -8.36 12.10
N ASN A 98 -4.57 -8.99 10.97
CA ASN A 98 -3.54 -9.67 10.17
C ASN A 98 -2.55 -8.68 9.55
N VAL A 99 -3.05 -7.56 9.02
CA VAL A 99 -2.18 -6.53 8.46
C VAL A 99 -1.22 -6.00 9.52
N ARG A 100 -1.72 -5.65 10.71
CA ARG A 100 -0.87 -5.14 11.78
C ARG A 100 0.21 -6.13 12.22
N ARG A 101 -0.09 -7.43 12.18
CA ARG A 101 0.83 -8.48 12.59
C ARG A 101 1.86 -8.85 11.52
N GLU A 102 1.46 -8.86 10.25
CA GLU A 102 2.25 -9.45 9.17
C GLU A 102 2.87 -8.45 8.20
N SER A 103 2.51 -7.16 8.29
CA SER A 103 2.95 -6.17 7.31
C SER A 103 4.35 -5.65 7.60
N PHE A 104 4.97 -5.11 6.52
CA PHE A 104 6.21 -4.36 6.60
C PHE A 104 5.96 -2.92 6.17
N SER A 105 6.72 -1.99 6.76
CA SER A 105 6.72 -0.62 6.29
C SER A 105 7.34 -0.59 4.89
N ALA A 106 6.59 -0.06 3.95
CA ALA A 106 7.03 0.00 2.56
C ALA A 106 7.75 1.31 2.23
#